data_167d84948fc9fee240f13b6e9a7e27ce
#
_entry.id   167d84948fc9fee240f13b6e9a7e27ce
#
_cell.length_a   1.000
_cell.length_b   1.000
_cell.length_c   1.000
_cell.angle_alpha   90.00
_cell.angle_beta   90.00
_cell.angle_gamma   90.00
#
_symmetry.space_group_name_H-M   'P 1'
#
loop_
_entity.id
_entity.type
_entity.pdbx_description
1 polymer ?
#
loop_
_entity_poly.entity_id
_entity_poly.type
_entity_poly.pdbx_seq_one_letter_code
_entity_poly.pdbx_strand_id
1 'polypeptide(L)'
;MIKALKTVGRYIMLMGRTFARPERMRMFFRQYLNEMGQLGVNSIGIVLLISFFIGAVITIQIKLNIESPFMPRWTVGYVTREIMLLEFSSSIMCLILAGKVGSNIASELGTMRVTQQIDALEIMGVNSANYLILPKICAMVTTIPFLVTFSIFAGIIGAFATCCCLLYTSPSP
;
A
#
# COMPACT_ATOMS: atom_id res chain seq x y z
N MET A 1 -23.75 -23.68 5.93
CA MET A 1 -23.30 -23.78 4.53
C MET A 1 -24.12 -22.91 3.57
N ILE A 2 -25.44 -22.97 3.53
CA ILE A 2 -26.30 -22.20 2.59
C ILE A 2 -26.10 -20.65 2.74
N LYS A 3 -25.97 -20.12 3.96
CA LYS A 3 -25.72 -18.69 4.18
C LYS A 3 -24.39 -18.21 3.58
N ALA A 4 -23.31 -18.99 3.73
CA ALA A 4 -22.01 -18.67 3.16
C ALA A 4 -22.05 -18.68 1.62
N LEU A 5 -22.69 -19.67 1.02
CA LEU A 5 -22.87 -19.78 -0.42
C LEU A 5 -23.67 -18.61 -1.00
N LYS A 6 -24.71 -18.18 -0.29
CA LYS A 6 -25.53 -17.01 -0.67
C LYS A 6 -24.75 -15.70 -0.56
N THR A 7 -23.86 -15.58 0.43
CA THR A 7 -22.98 -14.40 0.58
C THR A 7 -21.94 -14.34 -0.54
N VAL A 8 -21.32 -15.47 -0.87
CA VAL A 8 -20.37 -15.56 -1.99
C VAL A 8 -21.06 -15.24 -3.32
N GLY A 9 -22.28 -15.78 -3.56
CA GLY A 9 -23.03 -15.46 -4.76
C GLY A 9 -23.38 -13.97 -4.90
N ARG A 10 -23.74 -13.31 -3.80
CA ARG A 10 -23.95 -11.85 -3.79
C ARG A 10 -22.68 -11.08 -4.11
N TYR A 11 -21.53 -11.52 -3.56
CA TYR A 11 -20.24 -10.90 -3.82
C TYR A 11 -19.84 -11.00 -5.30
N ILE A 12 -20.03 -12.17 -5.92
CA ILE A 12 -19.74 -12.38 -7.34
C ILE A 12 -20.64 -11.50 -8.22
N MET A 13 -21.93 -11.41 -7.90
CA MET A 13 -22.86 -10.54 -8.63
C MET A 13 -22.50 -9.06 -8.48
N LEU A 14 -22.07 -8.63 -7.28
CA LEU A 14 -21.62 -7.26 -7.04
C LEU A 14 -20.35 -6.96 -7.85
N MET A 15 -19.40 -7.88 -7.88
CA MET A 15 -18.19 -7.77 -8.68
C MET A 15 -18.50 -7.66 -10.18
N GLY A 16 -19.43 -8.48 -10.69
CA GLY A 16 -19.89 -8.38 -12.07
C GLY A 16 -20.54 -7.02 -12.41
N ARG A 17 -21.31 -6.46 -11.48
CA ARG A 17 -21.89 -5.11 -11.64
C ARG A 17 -20.86 -4.00 -11.58
N THR A 18 -19.80 -4.18 -10.79
CA THR A 18 -18.70 -3.20 -10.66
C THR A 18 -17.89 -3.10 -11.95
N PHE A 19 -17.65 -4.22 -12.64
CA PHE A 19 -16.92 -4.25 -13.92
C PHE A 19 -17.78 -3.94 -15.15
N ALA A 20 -19.07 -3.62 -14.97
CA ALA A 20 -19.88 -3.11 -16.07
C ALA A 20 -19.31 -1.80 -16.60
N ARG A 21 -19.52 -1.51 -17.90
CA ARG A 21 -18.98 -0.29 -18.53
C ARG A 21 -19.46 0.98 -17.80
N PRO A 22 -18.55 1.91 -17.49
CA PRO A 22 -18.93 3.17 -16.86
C PRO A 22 -19.81 4.00 -17.81
N GLU A 23 -20.97 4.43 -17.36
CA GLU A 23 -21.94 5.16 -18.17
C GLU A 23 -21.44 6.54 -18.60
N ARG A 24 -20.53 7.17 -17.84
CA ARG A 24 -19.97 8.50 -18.11
C ARG A 24 -18.46 8.53 -17.86
N MET A 25 -17.66 8.33 -18.91
CA MET A 25 -16.19 8.35 -18.88
C MET A 25 -15.57 9.60 -18.24
N ARG A 26 -16.14 10.78 -18.49
CA ARG A 26 -15.59 12.04 -17.95
C ARG A 26 -15.73 12.13 -16.43
N MET A 27 -16.81 11.62 -15.89
CA MET A 27 -17.10 11.62 -14.46
C MET A 27 -16.22 10.59 -13.75
N PHE A 28 -16.07 9.42 -14.37
CA PHE A 28 -15.16 8.36 -13.92
C PHE A 28 -13.71 8.87 -13.81
N PHE A 29 -13.20 9.54 -14.84
CA PHE A 29 -11.83 10.03 -14.86
C PHE A 29 -11.56 11.10 -13.79
N ARG A 30 -12.50 11.99 -13.55
CA ARG A 30 -12.41 13.00 -12.49
C ARG A 30 -12.38 12.35 -11.11
N GLN A 31 -13.21 11.35 -10.89
CA GLN A 31 -13.27 10.61 -9.62
C GLN A 31 -12.00 9.77 -9.41
N TYR A 32 -11.52 9.11 -10.47
CA TYR A 32 -10.26 8.37 -10.47
C TYR A 32 -9.07 9.25 -10.06
N LEU A 33 -8.95 10.47 -10.62
CA LEU A 33 -7.86 11.39 -10.24
C LEU A 33 -7.98 11.86 -8.78
N ASN A 34 -9.19 12.08 -8.30
CA ASN A 34 -9.43 12.47 -6.92
C ASN A 34 -9.06 11.32 -5.95
N GLU A 35 -9.47 10.11 -6.25
CA GLU A 35 -9.11 8.92 -5.47
C GLU A 35 -7.59 8.65 -5.51
N MET A 36 -6.94 8.86 -6.65
CA MET A 36 -5.49 8.74 -6.78
C MET A 36 -4.75 9.75 -5.89
N GLY A 37 -5.28 10.97 -5.76
CA GLY A 37 -4.78 11.97 -4.82
C GLY A 37 -4.99 11.56 -3.36
N GLN A 38 -6.18 11.13 -3.00
CA GLN A 38 -6.50 10.74 -1.62
C GLN A 38 -5.78 9.47 -1.18
N LEU A 39 -5.79 8.43 -1.99
CA LEU A 39 -5.18 7.13 -1.66
C LEU A 39 -3.66 7.14 -1.87
N GLY A 40 -3.17 7.86 -2.88
CA GLY A 40 -1.77 7.94 -3.22
C GLY A 40 -1.02 9.00 -2.42
N VAL A 41 -1.28 10.27 -2.70
CA VAL A 41 -0.51 11.39 -2.15
C VAL A 41 -0.57 11.45 -0.64
N ASN A 42 -1.75 11.26 -0.04
CA ASN A 42 -1.91 11.23 1.42
C ASN A 42 -1.24 10.01 2.09
N SER A 43 -0.84 9.01 1.30
CA SER A 43 -0.13 7.83 1.82
C SER A 43 1.38 7.95 1.72
N ILE A 44 1.92 8.82 0.86
CA ILE A 44 3.37 8.95 0.63
C ILE A 44 4.12 9.23 1.93
N GLY A 45 3.67 10.18 2.74
CA GLY A 45 4.37 10.56 3.96
C GLY A 45 4.54 9.42 4.95
N ILE A 46 3.47 8.66 5.20
CA ILE A 46 3.52 7.54 6.13
C ILE A 46 4.32 6.36 5.58
N VAL A 47 4.23 6.12 4.26
CA VAL A 47 5.00 5.09 3.56
C VAL A 47 6.49 5.38 3.63
N LEU A 48 6.91 6.61 3.33
CA LEU A 48 8.32 7.03 3.40
C LEU A 48 8.87 6.90 4.81
N LEU A 49 8.12 7.36 5.82
CA LEU A 49 8.54 7.29 7.22
C LEU A 49 8.71 5.84 7.68
N ILE A 50 7.73 4.99 7.44
CA ILE A 50 7.80 3.58 7.82
C ILE A 50 8.94 2.88 7.09
N SER A 51 9.12 3.10 5.79
CA SER A 51 10.17 2.47 4.99
C SER A 51 11.56 2.88 5.46
N PHE A 52 11.75 4.14 5.82
CA PHE A 52 13.02 4.64 6.35
C PHE A 52 13.39 3.92 7.66
N PHE A 53 12.47 3.83 8.61
CA PHE A 53 12.72 3.14 9.89
C PHE A 53 12.94 1.64 9.71
N ILE A 54 12.17 0.99 8.84
CA ILE A 54 12.34 -0.43 8.55
C ILE A 54 13.72 -0.69 7.95
N GLY A 55 14.17 0.13 6.99
CA GLY A 55 15.52 0.03 6.43
C GLY A 55 16.61 0.14 7.50
N ALA A 56 16.45 1.07 8.45
CA ALA A 56 17.37 1.24 9.56
C ALA A 56 17.40 -0.01 10.47
N VAL A 57 16.23 -0.51 10.87
CA VAL A 57 16.12 -1.68 11.76
C VAL A 57 16.73 -2.94 11.13
N ILE A 58 16.45 -3.20 9.85
CA ILE A 58 16.99 -4.37 9.15
C ILE A 58 18.51 -4.31 9.11
N THR A 59 19.08 -3.14 8.80
CA THR A 59 20.53 -2.99 8.74
C THR A 59 21.19 -3.28 10.09
N ILE A 60 20.62 -2.80 11.19
CA ILE A 60 21.10 -3.09 12.55
C ILE A 60 20.99 -4.59 12.83
N GLN A 61 19.86 -5.20 12.52
CA GLN A 61 19.62 -6.61 12.79
C GLN A 61 20.56 -7.52 11.99
N ILE A 62 20.81 -7.20 10.73
CA ILE A 62 21.77 -7.95 9.90
C ILE A 62 23.17 -7.80 10.44
N LYS A 63 23.59 -6.59 10.83
CA LYS A 63 24.90 -6.38 11.43
C LYS A 63 25.12 -7.21 12.68
N LEU A 64 24.14 -7.26 13.59
CA LEU A 64 24.20 -8.06 14.81
C LEU A 64 24.24 -9.57 14.55
N ASN A 65 23.57 -10.05 13.49
CA ASN A 65 23.58 -11.47 13.13
C ASN A 65 24.84 -11.92 12.37
N ILE A 66 25.53 -10.98 11.69
CA ILE A 66 26.72 -11.29 10.88
C ILE A 66 28.02 -10.90 11.61
N GLU A 67 28.02 -10.76 12.93
CA GLU A 67 29.25 -10.51 13.72
C GLU A 67 30.13 -11.76 13.81
N SER A 68 30.49 -12.38 12.69
CA SER A 68 31.50 -13.41 12.65
C SER A 68 32.79 -12.88 11.99
N PRO A 69 33.97 -13.13 12.55
CA PRO A 69 35.24 -12.60 12.04
C PRO A 69 35.60 -13.07 10.62
N PHE A 70 34.87 -14.03 10.09
CA PHE A 70 35.08 -14.57 8.74
C PHE A 70 34.36 -13.83 7.62
N MET A 71 33.38 -12.94 7.93
CA MET A 71 32.61 -12.26 6.91
C MET A 71 33.08 -10.85 6.62
N PRO A 72 33.35 -10.49 5.36
CA PRO A 72 33.77 -9.14 5.00
C PRO A 72 32.61 -8.14 5.22
N ARG A 73 32.93 -6.94 5.68
CA ARG A 73 31.96 -5.87 6.04
C ARG A 73 31.02 -5.46 4.89
N TRP A 74 31.42 -5.61 3.64
CA TRP A 74 30.56 -5.32 2.49
C TRP A 74 29.37 -6.29 2.34
N THR A 75 29.46 -7.48 2.94
CA THR A 75 28.38 -8.49 2.91
C THR A 75 27.11 -7.97 3.60
N VAL A 76 27.24 -7.17 4.66
CA VAL A 76 26.09 -6.57 5.36
C VAL A 76 25.28 -5.68 4.41
N GLY A 77 25.96 -4.83 3.64
CA GLY A 77 25.29 -3.96 2.66
C GLY A 77 24.60 -4.74 1.54
N TYR A 78 25.25 -5.79 1.05
CA TYR A 78 24.69 -6.65 0.01
C TYR A 78 23.42 -7.39 0.48
N VAL A 79 23.49 -8.03 1.63
CA VAL A 79 22.35 -8.76 2.22
C VAL A 79 21.21 -7.82 2.58
N THR A 80 21.52 -6.64 3.14
CA THR A 80 20.48 -5.63 3.41
C THR A 80 19.75 -5.20 2.14
N ARG A 81 20.49 -4.96 1.06
CA ARG A 81 19.91 -4.61 -0.23
C ARG A 81 18.99 -5.71 -0.76
N GLU A 82 19.44 -6.97 -0.73
CA GLU A 82 18.64 -8.11 -1.21
C GLU A 82 17.34 -8.26 -0.41
N ILE A 83 17.40 -8.22 0.91
CA ILE A 83 16.22 -8.32 1.78
C ILE A 83 15.26 -7.15 1.54
N MET A 84 15.78 -5.93 1.41
CA MET A 84 14.95 -4.76 1.14
C MET A 84 14.23 -4.83 -0.20
N LEU A 85 14.90 -5.32 -1.25
CA LEU A 85 14.31 -5.41 -2.58
C LEU A 85 13.30 -6.57 -2.70
N LEU A 86 13.64 -7.74 -2.17
CA LEU A 86 12.87 -8.96 -2.40
C LEU A 86 11.70 -9.14 -1.42
N GLU A 87 11.92 -8.88 -0.13
CA GLU A 87 10.93 -9.18 0.90
C GLU A 87 10.18 -7.96 1.40
N PHE A 88 10.90 -6.92 1.82
CA PHE A 88 10.29 -5.81 2.53
C PHE A 88 9.48 -4.90 1.63
N SER A 89 10.01 -4.56 0.48
CA SER A 89 9.32 -3.67 -0.45
C SER A 89 8.03 -4.28 -0.99
N SER A 90 8.06 -5.57 -1.30
CA SER A 90 6.89 -6.25 -1.88
C SER A 90 5.87 -6.64 -0.80
N SER A 91 6.27 -7.43 0.20
CA SER A 91 5.31 -8.08 1.11
C SER A 91 4.81 -7.15 2.20
N ILE A 92 5.71 -6.50 2.93
CA ILE A 92 5.32 -5.70 4.10
C ILE A 92 4.65 -4.39 3.68
N MET A 93 5.17 -3.73 2.63
CA MET A 93 4.52 -2.52 2.14
C MET A 93 3.14 -2.77 1.57
N CYS A 94 2.94 -3.86 0.84
CA CYS A 94 1.60 -4.23 0.37
C CYS A 94 0.65 -4.51 1.54
N LEU A 95 1.13 -5.14 2.62
CA LEU A 95 0.31 -5.39 3.81
C LEU A 95 -0.11 -4.09 4.52
N ILE A 96 0.83 -3.16 4.72
CA ILE A 96 0.57 -1.85 5.35
C ILE A 96 -0.40 -1.02 4.49
N LEU A 97 -0.17 -0.99 3.17
CA LEU A 97 -1.05 -0.30 2.25
C LEU A 97 -2.45 -0.93 2.21
N ALA A 98 -2.55 -2.25 2.20
CA ALA A 98 -3.84 -2.95 2.25
C ALA A 98 -4.62 -2.58 3.51
N GLY A 99 -3.97 -2.52 4.68
CA GLY A 99 -4.59 -2.10 5.93
C GLY A 99 -5.07 -0.64 5.89
N LYS A 100 -4.20 0.27 5.47
CA LYS A 100 -4.52 1.71 5.39
C LYS A 100 -5.61 2.01 4.36
N VAL A 101 -5.45 1.49 3.16
CA VAL A 101 -6.40 1.75 2.06
C VAL A 101 -7.72 1.04 2.34
N GLY A 102 -7.67 -0.20 2.84
CA GLY A 102 -8.87 -0.95 3.22
C GLY A 102 -9.69 -0.23 4.30
N SER A 103 -9.05 0.26 5.35
CA SER A 103 -9.74 1.02 6.40
C SER A 103 -10.32 2.35 5.89
N ASN A 104 -9.59 3.06 5.03
CA ASN A 104 -10.07 4.31 4.44
C ASN A 104 -11.31 4.09 3.56
N ILE A 105 -11.28 3.09 2.68
CA ILE A 105 -12.43 2.74 1.84
C ILE A 105 -13.62 2.28 2.68
N ALA A 106 -13.38 1.46 3.70
CA ALA A 106 -14.45 0.98 4.58
C ALA A 106 -15.10 2.13 5.36
N SER A 107 -14.32 3.08 5.86
CA SER A 107 -14.82 4.27 6.55
C SER A 107 -15.64 5.17 5.63
N GLU A 108 -15.14 5.41 4.42
CA GLU A 108 -15.82 6.27 3.44
C GLU A 108 -17.13 5.66 2.96
N LEU A 109 -17.13 4.38 2.57
CA LEU A 109 -18.35 3.67 2.20
C LEU A 109 -19.33 3.55 3.39
N GLY A 110 -18.81 3.38 4.60
CA GLY A 110 -19.60 3.37 5.82
C GLY A 110 -20.32 4.71 6.05
N THR A 111 -19.61 5.82 5.94
CA THR A 111 -20.22 7.17 6.06
C THR A 111 -21.24 7.44 4.98
N MET A 112 -20.95 7.10 3.71
CA MET A 112 -21.90 7.23 2.61
C MET A 112 -23.17 6.41 2.81
N ARG A 113 -23.06 5.23 3.46
CA ARG A 113 -24.21 4.39 3.78
C ARG A 113 -25.07 5.00 4.89
N VAL A 114 -24.44 5.49 5.96
CA VAL A 114 -25.14 6.13 7.08
C VAL A 114 -25.83 7.42 6.65
N THR A 115 -25.22 8.19 5.76
CA THR A 115 -25.80 9.45 5.22
C THR A 115 -26.78 9.21 4.07
N GLN A 116 -27.13 7.95 3.75
CA GLN A 116 -28.07 7.57 2.69
C GLN A 116 -27.68 8.06 1.28
N GLN A 117 -26.43 8.44 1.06
CA GLN A 117 -25.95 8.91 -0.25
C GLN A 117 -25.97 7.79 -1.29
N ILE A 118 -25.72 6.53 -0.88
CA ILE A 118 -25.78 5.39 -1.77
C ILE A 118 -27.22 5.12 -2.24
N ASP A 119 -28.19 5.24 -1.34
CA ASP A 119 -29.61 5.04 -1.66
C ASP A 119 -30.12 6.17 -2.59
N ALA A 120 -29.62 7.41 -2.39
CA ALA A 120 -29.92 8.52 -3.31
C ALA A 120 -29.38 8.29 -4.73
N LEU A 121 -28.16 7.71 -4.87
CA LEU A 121 -27.60 7.35 -6.17
C LEU A 121 -28.45 6.24 -6.86
N GLU A 122 -28.93 5.27 -6.13
CA GLU A 122 -29.79 4.20 -6.68
C GLU A 122 -31.16 4.74 -7.15
N ILE A 123 -31.76 5.68 -6.39
CA ILE A 123 -32.99 6.35 -6.80
C ILE A 123 -32.81 7.15 -8.10
N MET A 124 -31.62 7.75 -8.28
CA MET A 124 -31.29 8.46 -9.53
C MET A 124 -30.98 7.50 -10.71
N GLY A 125 -31.10 6.21 -10.53
CA GLY A 125 -30.87 5.20 -11.57
C GLY A 125 -29.40 4.93 -11.89
N VAL A 126 -28.46 5.44 -11.08
CA VAL A 126 -27.02 5.23 -11.25
C VAL A 126 -26.62 3.93 -10.54
N ASN A 127 -25.84 3.08 -11.20
CA ASN A 127 -25.27 1.89 -10.57
C ASN A 127 -24.22 2.29 -9.52
N SER A 128 -24.63 2.35 -8.23
CA SER A 128 -23.79 2.77 -7.09
C SER A 128 -22.51 1.98 -6.99
N ALA A 129 -22.54 0.67 -7.25
CA ALA A 129 -21.35 -0.20 -7.19
C ALA A 129 -20.30 0.18 -8.25
N ASN A 130 -20.70 0.40 -9.48
CA ASN A 130 -19.79 0.81 -10.55
C ASN A 130 -19.24 2.23 -10.32
N TYR A 131 -20.09 3.14 -9.88
CA TYR A 131 -19.72 4.54 -9.67
C TYR A 131 -18.73 4.74 -8.51
N LEU A 132 -18.87 4.01 -7.40
CA LEU A 132 -18.06 4.16 -6.19
C LEU A 132 -16.83 3.23 -6.15
N ILE A 133 -16.98 1.97 -6.58
CA ILE A 133 -15.94 0.95 -6.36
C ILE A 133 -14.95 0.91 -7.52
N LEU A 134 -15.40 1.04 -8.76
CA LEU A 134 -14.53 0.92 -9.93
C LEU A 134 -13.39 1.96 -9.95
N PRO A 135 -13.63 3.27 -9.76
CA PRO A 135 -12.55 4.26 -9.77
C PRO A 135 -11.55 4.04 -8.62
N LYS A 136 -12.02 3.57 -7.45
CA LYS A 136 -11.16 3.25 -6.31
C LYS A 136 -10.21 2.08 -6.62
N ILE A 137 -10.73 1.00 -7.20
CA ILE A 137 -9.91 -0.15 -7.60
C ILE A 137 -8.87 0.26 -8.64
N CYS A 138 -9.27 1.00 -9.68
CA CYS A 138 -8.35 1.48 -10.70
C CYS A 138 -7.27 2.41 -10.11
N ALA A 139 -7.64 3.30 -9.21
CA ALA A 139 -6.71 4.19 -8.52
C ALA A 139 -5.71 3.40 -7.68
N MET A 140 -6.15 2.37 -6.95
CA MET A 140 -5.26 1.50 -6.17
C MET A 140 -4.25 0.77 -7.06
N VAL A 141 -4.72 0.11 -8.12
CA VAL A 141 -3.87 -0.67 -9.02
C VAL A 141 -2.78 0.20 -9.65
N THR A 142 -3.08 1.45 -9.96
CA THR A 142 -2.09 2.38 -10.53
C THR A 142 -1.19 3.03 -9.48
N THR A 143 -1.69 3.31 -8.28
CA THR A 143 -0.94 4.03 -7.24
C THR A 143 0.01 3.14 -6.45
N ILE A 144 -0.37 1.89 -6.18
CA ILE A 144 0.44 0.94 -5.39
C ILE A 144 1.85 0.74 -5.94
N PRO A 145 2.08 0.49 -7.24
CA PRO A 145 3.43 0.32 -7.77
C PRO A 145 4.31 1.57 -7.58
N PHE A 146 3.74 2.77 -7.72
CA PHE A 146 4.49 4.00 -7.45
C PHE A 146 4.88 4.13 -5.98
N LEU A 147 3.95 3.84 -5.06
CA LEU A 147 4.22 3.88 -3.62
C LEU A 147 5.29 2.85 -3.21
N VAL A 148 5.25 1.65 -3.78
CA VAL A 148 6.28 0.62 -3.56
C VAL A 148 7.64 1.10 -4.06
N THR A 149 7.72 1.73 -5.22
CA THR A 149 8.98 2.28 -5.73
C THR A 149 9.55 3.36 -4.79
N PHE A 150 8.73 4.29 -4.33
CA PHE A 150 9.15 5.30 -3.34
C PHE A 150 9.59 4.68 -2.02
N SER A 151 8.92 3.61 -1.58
CA SER A 151 9.27 2.84 -0.39
C SER A 151 10.68 2.24 -0.48
N ILE A 152 11.03 1.65 -1.62
CA ILE A 152 12.37 1.09 -1.86
C ILE A 152 13.43 2.16 -1.69
N PHE A 153 13.26 3.30 -2.36
CA PHE A 153 14.22 4.41 -2.26
C PHE A 153 14.39 4.90 -0.82
N ALA A 154 13.28 5.12 -0.11
CA ALA A 154 13.32 5.56 1.29
C ALA A 154 13.98 4.53 2.21
N GLY A 155 13.71 3.25 2.02
CA GLY A 155 14.31 2.17 2.78
C GLY A 155 15.82 2.05 2.56
N ILE A 156 16.29 2.18 1.32
CA ILE A 156 17.72 2.19 0.99
C ILE A 156 18.42 3.40 1.63
N ILE A 157 17.80 4.57 1.60
CA ILE A 157 18.35 5.78 2.26
C ILE A 157 18.43 5.56 3.78
N GLY A 158 17.41 4.98 4.40
CA GLY A 158 17.40 4.64 5.83
C GLY A 158 18.49 3.64 6.18
N ALA A 159 18.66 2.60 5.39
CA ALA A 159 19.71 1.62 5.54
C ALA A 159 21.12 2.26 5.43
N PHE A 160 21.32 3.11 4.42
CA PHE A 160 22.58 3.81 4.21
C PHE A 160 22.91 4.77 5.36
N ALA A 161 21.94 5.56 5.82
CA ALA A 161 22.10 6.45 6.96
C ALA A 161 22.53 5.69 8.22
N THR A 162 21.90 4.54 8.47
CA THR A 162 22.24 3.68 9.61
C THR A 162 23.63 3.06 9.47
N CYS A 163 24.02 2.62 8.28
CA CYS A 163 25.37 2.13 8.03
C CYS A 163 26.43 3.22 8.29
N CYS A 164 26.20 4.45 7.85
CA CYS A 164 27.11 5.56 8.12
C CYS A 164 27.22 5.86 9.63
N CYS A 165 26.09 5.90 10.34
CA CYS A 165 26.08 6.08 11.80
C CYS A 165 26.83 4.96 12.53
N LEU A 166 26.61 3.71 12.15
CA LEU A 166 27.24 2.56 12.76
C LEU A 166 28.76 2.48 12.47
N LEU A 167 29.20 2.89 11.26
CA LEU A 167 30.62 2.99 10.93
C LEU A 167 31.33 4.08 11.73
N TYR A 168 30.62 5.19 12.00
CA TYR A 168 31.18 6.30 12.77
C TYR A 168 31.19 6.04 14.28
N THR A 169 30.23 5.26 14.79
CA THR A 169 30.06 4.98 16.23
C THR A 169 30.79 3.70 16.68
N SER A 170 31.23 2.83 15.76
CA SER A 170 32.03 1.65 16.11
C SER A 170 33.47 2.07 16.40
N PRO A 171 33.94 2.05 17.67
CA PRO A 171 35.34 2.25 17.95
C PRO A 171 36.11 1.13 17.23
N SER A 172 37.09 1.52 16.43
CA SER A 172 38.07 0.56 15.90
C SER A 172 38.77 -0.13 17.08
N PRO A 173 38.96 -1.44 17.06
CA PRO A 173 39.78 -2.11 18.04
C PRO A 173 41.22 -1.64 17.96
#